data_e6f795327b40a3c052fb515b1518bc0f
#
_entry.id   e6f795327b40a3c052fb515b1518bc0f
#
_cell.length_a   1.000
_cell.length_b   1.000
_cell.length_c   1.000
_cell.angle_alpha   90.00
_cell.angle_beta   90.00
_cell.angle_gamma   90.00
#
_symmetry.space_group_name_H-M   'P 1'
#
loop_
_entity.id
_entity.type
_entity.pdbx_description
1 polymer ?
#
loop_
_entity_poly.entity_id
_entity_poly.type
_entity_poly.pdbx_seq_one_letter_code
_entity_poly.pdbx_strand_id
1 'polypeptide(L)'
;MKTKLNPSAAKVAESRYLLRNETGSLVETPEAMFKRVAKAIAKAESHYGNANTVDIWEAKFEESLLKLDFLPNSPTLMNAGNPFGQLSACFVLPIEDSLASIFDTLKLAAMIQQSGGGTGFSFSKLRPKGERVSSLTGTASGPVSFMKIFDCTTENIKQGGKRRGANMGILRVDHPDILEFIHAKHDGGFTNFNLSIAVTDDFMKAVEANKTFDLVNPLTQTKVREVWAKDIFTEITLGAWSTGDPGLIFIDAIERDNPTPQLGSIEATNPCGEVPLLPFEACNLGSINLSHMVSHTSRPEILWDKLNKTIQLAVRFLDNVIEVNSFPDEKIENKVKGNRKIGLGVMGFHELLIQLNIPYGSEKAVACASNLMRFFQEKSHEASEGLAKERGVFPNWDKSRYYKSNKKLRNATCTSIAPTGTISILAGTAPSIEPLFALALTRKQVLGGETLKDINPLFLNYAKEFKIPSKVMEEIIRLGSLKDISEVGPATKALFATALEISPLQHLKIQH
;
A
#
# COMPACT_ATOMS: atom_id res chain seq x y z
N MET A 1 -26.38 8.87 10.64
CA MET A 1 -25.73 7.90 11.57
C MET A 1 -24.50 8.58 12.14
N LYS A 2 -24.17 8.44 13.45
CA LYS A 2 -22.90 8.98 13.99
C LYS A 2 -21.82 7.91 13.93
N THR A 3 -20.66 8.24 13.38
CA THR A 3 -19.50 7.35 13.39
C THR A 3 -18.88 7.30 14.79
N LYS A 4 -18.69 6.11 15.35
CA LYS A 4 -18.04 5.96 16.66
C LYS A 4 -16.52 5.85 16.45
N LEU A 5 -15.84 6.99 16.42
CA LEU A 5 -14.38 7.03 16.44
C LEU A 5 -13.87 6.96 17.88
N ASN A 6 -12.82 6.16 18.08
CA ASN A 6 -12.05 6.21 19.33
C ASN A 6 -11.21 7.52 19.38
N PRO A 7 -10.65 7.92 20.53
CA PRO A 7 -9.89 9.18 20.65
C PRO A 7 -8.72 9.29 19.67
N SER A 8 -7.99 8.21 19.40
CA SER A 8 -6.89 8.19 18.44
C SER A 8 -7.38 8.39 17.00
N ALA A 9 -8.49 7.73 16.63
CA ALA A 9 -9.12 7.88 15.33
C ALA A 9 -9.64 9.30 15.10
N ALA A 10 -10.30 9.90 16.11
CA ALA A 10 -10.78 11.27 16.04
C ALA A 10 -9.63 12.25 15.81
N LYS A 11 -8.54 12.10 16.57
CA LYS A 11 -7.36 12.96 16.43
C LYS A 11 -6.65 12.81 15.09
N VAL A 12 -6.57 11.59 14.54
CA VAL A 12 -6.06 11.33 13.18
C VAL A 12 -6.97 11.98 12.14
N ALA A 13 -8.30 11.88 12.28
CA ALA A 13 -9.24 12.55 11.39
C ALA A 13 -9.01 14.08 11.39
N GLU A 14 -8.97 14.69 12.55
CA GLU A 14 -8.76 16.14 12.73
C GLU A 14 -7.44 16.63 12.14
N SER A 15 -6.37 15.87 12.35
CA SER A 15 -5.03 16.30 11.93
C SER A 15 -4.77 16.13 10.45
N ARG A 16 -5.37 15.09 9.82
CA ARG A 16 -5.00 14.69 8.46
C ARG A 16 -6.11 14.90 7.42
N TYR A 17 -7.38 14.68 7.80
CA TYR A 17 -8.44 14.51 6.83
C TYR A 17 -9.48 15.63 6.83
N LEU A 18 -9.82 16.17 8.01
CA LEU A 18 -10.86 17.16 8.11
C LEU A 18 -10.45 18.51 7.50
N LEU A 19 -11.40 19.15 6.84
CA LEU A 19 -11.19 20.45 6.22
C LEU A 19 -10.97 21.53 7.26
N ARG A 20 -10.12 22.48 6.90
CA ARG A 20 -9.83 23.70 7.67
C ARG A 20 -10.10 24.92 6.81
N ASN A 21 -10.52 26.00 7.44
CA ASN A 21 -10.66 27.30 6.78
C ASN A 21 -9.28 28.00 6.65
N GLU A 22 -9.27 29.18 6.09
CA GLU A 22 -8.05 30.00 5.88
C GLU A 22 -7.32 30.35 7.18
N THR A 23 -8.04 30.40 8.32
CA THR A 23 -7.45 30.64 9.65
C THR A 23 -6.89 29.37 10.30
N GLY A 24 -6.97 28.20 9.61
CA GLY A 24 -6.53 26.92 10.14
C GLY A 24 -7.51 26.23 11.09
N SER A 25 -8.70 26.81 11.34
CA SER A 25 -9.72 26.23 12.19
C SER A 25 -10.47 25.10 11.49
N LEU A 26 -10.81 24.02 12.23
CA LEU A 26 -11.62 22.93 11.70
C LEU A 26 -13.02 23.40 11.32
N VAL A 27 -13.47 23.06 10.11
CA VAL A 27 -14.81 23.39 9.58
C VAL A 27 -15.61 22.15 9.20
N GLU A 28 -15.07 20.97 9.44
CA GLU A 28 -15.67 19.69 9.07
C GLU A 28 -15.66 18.72 10.24
N THR A 29 -16.69 17.88 10.35
CA THR A 29 -16.75 16.74 11.26
C THR A 29 -16.39 15.44 10.51
N PRO A 30 -16.06 14.32 11.19
CA PRO A 30 -15.83 13.04 10.52
C PRO A 30 -17.01 12.59 9.64
N GLU A 31 -18.23 12.79 10.10
CA GLU A 31 -19.44 12.45 9.34
C GLU A 31 -19.57 13.32 8.07
N ALA A 32 -19.31 14.62 8.20
CA ALA A 32 -19.33 15.55 7.07
C ALA A 32 -18.26 15.19 6.03
N MET A 33 -17.06 14.77 6.47
CA MET A 33 -15.99 14.26 5.61
C MET A 33 -16.46 13.04 4.83
N PHE A 34 -17.02 12.02 5.49
CA PHE A 34 -17.49 10.81 4.80
C PHE A 34 -18.61 11.12 3.81
N LYS A 35 -19.52 12.04 4.15
CA LYS A 35 -20.54 12.51 3.24
C LYS A 35 -19.96 13.26 2.03
N ARG A 36 -18.99 14.14 2.24
CA ARG A 36 -18.28 14.85 1.16
C ARG A 36 -17.61 13.87 0.20
N VAL A 37 -16.91 12.87 0.75
CA VAL A 37 -16.25 11.84 -0.04
C VAL A 37 -17.27 11.02 -0.84
N ALA A 38 -18.32 10.50 -0.19
CA ALA A 38 -19.37 9.73 -0.83
C ALA A 38 -20.02 10.52 -1.99
N LYS A 39 -20.39 11.77 -1.74
CA LYS A 39 -20.99 12.67 -2.74
C LYS A 39 -20.06 12.92 -3.92
N ALA A 40 -18.77 13.17 -3.66
CA ALA A 40 -17.79 13.42 -4.71
C ALA A 40 -17.60 12.20 -5.62
N ILE A 41 -17.51 11.00 -5.03
CA ILE A 41 -17.26 9.76 -5.78
C ILE A 41 -18.53 9.28 -6.51
N ALA A 42 -19.72 9.47 -5.93
CA ALA A 42 -20.98 9.11 -6.55
C ALA A 42 -21.26 9.90 -7.84
N LYS A 43 -20.67 11.10 -8.02
CA LYS A 43 -20.82 11.88 -9.26
C LYS A 43 -20.46 11.12 -10.53
N ALA A 44 -19.52 10.16 -10.45
CA ALA A 44 -19.17 9.31 -11.57
C ALA A 44 -20.36 8.51 -12.14
N GLU A 45 -21.37 8.23 -11.31
CA GLU A 45 -22.56 7.48 -11.73
C GLU A 45 -23.41 8.25 -12.75
N SER A 46 -23.28 9.58 -12.82
CA SER A 46 -23.97 10.38 -13.85
C SER A 46 -23.54 10.06 -15.29
N HIS A 47 -22.36 9.45 -15.46
CA HIS A 47 -21.87 9.01 -16.77
C HIS A 47 -22.58 7.74 -17.26
N TYR A 48 -23.21 6.97 -16.34
CA TYR A 48 -23.76 5.65 -16.61
C TYR A 48 -25.27 5.54 -16.28
N GLY A 49 -25.83 6.54 -15.62
CA GLY A 49 -27.21 6.56 -15.17
C GLY A 49 -27.79 7.98 -15.07
N ASN A 50 -28.87 8.11 -14.33
CA ASN A 50 -29.54 9.38 -14.08
C ASN A 50 -29.25 9.92 -12.66
N ALA A 51 -29.81 11.07 -12.31
CA ALA A 51 -29.65 11.69 -10.98
C ALA A 51 -30.03 10.74 -9.83
N ASN A 52 -31.12 10.00 -9.98
CA ASN A 52 -31.55 9.04 -8.95
C ASN A 52 -30.49 7.93 -8.72
N THR A 53 -29.76 7.53 -9.76
CA THR A 53 -28.64 6.56 -9.63
C THR A 53 -27.50 7.17 -8.80
N VAL A 54 -27.18 8.45 -8.99
CA VAL A 54 -26.16 9.16 -8.18
C VAL A 54 -26.55 9.18 -6.71
N ASP A 55 -27.81 9.57 -6.39
CA ASP A 55 -28.28 9.65 -5.01
C ASP A 55 -28.27 8.28 -4.31
N ILE A 56 -28.65 7.22 -5.01
CA ILE A 56 -28.61 5.84 -4.48
C ILE A 56 -27.18 5.43 -4.13
N TRP A 57 -26.19 5.71 -4.98
CA TRP A 57 -24.81 5.32 -4.72
C TRP A 57 -24.14 6.25 -3.70
N GLU A 58 -24.49 7.56 -3.67
CA GLU A 58 -24.06 8.45 -2.59
C GLU A 58 -24.47 7.88 -1.23
N ALA A 59 -25.74 7.51 -1.06
CA ALA A 59 -26.24 6.95 0.19
C ALA A 59 -25.52 5.63 0.59
N LYS A 60 -25.30 4.71 -0.37
CA LYS A 60 -24.60 3.44 -0.11
C LYS A 60 -23.14 3.67 0.26
N PHE A 61 -22.44 4.56 -0.42
CA PHE A 61 -21.04 4.89 -0.12
C PHE A 61 -20.94 5.57 1.26
N GLU A 62 -21.79 6.54 1.54
CA GLU A 62 -21.86 7.22 2.85
C GLU A 62 -22.10 6.21 3.97
N GLU A 63 -23.06 5.30 3.82
CA GLU A 63 -23.36 4.27 4.82
C GLU A 63 -22.15 3.38 5.12
N SER A 64 -21.45 2.89 4.09
CA SER A 64 -20.28 2.02 4.23
C SER A 64 -19.12 2.73 4.92
N LEU A 65 -18.87 4.01 4.56
CA LEU A 65 -17.84 4.84 5.18
C LEU A 65 -18.15 5.15 6.65
N LEU A 66 -19.40 5.53 6.97
CA LEU A 66 -19.85 5.80 8.33
C LEU A 66 -19.77 4.58 9.24
N LYS A 67 -20.00 3.38 8.69
CA LYS A 67 -19.85 2.11 9.40
C LYS A 67 -18.40 1.66 9.55
N LEU A 68 -17.46 2.31 8.86
CA LEU A 68 -16.05 1.90 8.79
C LEU A 68 -15.87 0.46 8.26
N ASP A 69 -16.81 -0.03 7.46
CA ASP A 69 -16.72 -1.36 6.82
C ASP A 69 -15.72 -1.35 5.67
N PHE A 70 -15.56 -0.20 5.02
CA PHE A 70 -14.61 0.08 3.93
C PHE A 70 -14.09 1.50 4.06
N LEU A 71 -12.78 1.70 3.84
CA LEU A 71 -12.17 3.03 3.74
C LEU A 71 -11.27 3.11 2.51
N PRO A 72 -11.36 4.20 1.71
CA PRO A 72 -10.42 4.46 0.64
C PRO A 72 -9.10 4.98 1.19
N ASN A 73 -8.09 5.10 0.32
CA ASN A 73 -6.79 5.65 0.66
C ASN A 73 -6.87 7.10 1.18
N SER A 74 -5.81 7.52 1.87
CA SER A 74 -5.71 8.87 2.44
C SER A 74 -5.91 10.00 1.42
N PRO A 75 -5.32 9.99 0.20
CA PRO A 75 -5.60 11.03 -0.79
C PRO A 75 -7.08 11.18 -1.14
N THR A 76 -7.82 10.07 -1.25
CA THR A 76 -9.27 10.14 -1.49
C THR A 76 -10.00 10.80 -0.32
N LEU A 77 -9.70 10.42 0.94
CA LEU A 77 -10.32 11.05 2.13
C LEU A 77 -9.99 12.55 2.23
N MET A 78 -8.78 12.94 1.85
CA MET A 78 -8.30 14.32 1.93
C MET A 78 -8.85 15.21 0.82
N ASN A 79 -8.85 14.72 -0.42
CA ASN A 79 -8.97 15.55 -1.61
C ASN A 79 -10.32 15.42 -2.34
N ALA A 80 -11.10 14.35 -2.09
CA ALA A 80 -12.39 14.17 -2.76
C ALA A 80 -13.33 15.34 -2.46
N GLY A 81 -13.83 15.98 -3.51
CA GLY A 81 -14.67 17.17 -3.42
C GLY A 81 -13.92 18.50 -3.20
N ASN A 82 -12.59 18.48 -3.19
CA ASN A 82 -11.74 19.67 -3.11
C ASN A 82 -11.21 20.08 -4.49
N PRO A 83 -10.78 21.35 -4.68
CA PRO A 83 -10.22 21.82 -5.96
C PRO A 83 -8.98 21.03 -6.43
N PHE A 84 -8.17 20.51 -5.52
CA PHE A 84 -7.00 19.69 -5.84
C PHE A 84 -7.36 18.38 -6.56
N GLY A 85 -8.47 17.74 -6.17
CA GLY A 85 -9.09 16.61 -6.85
C GLY A 85 -8.22 15.36 -7.14
N GLN A 86 -6.92 15.33 -6.76
CA GLN A 86 -6.06 14.17 -6.96
C GLN A 86 -6.32 13.14 -5.86
N LEU A 87 -6.77 11.93 -6.24
CA LEU A 87 -7.30 10.89 -5.34
C LEU A 87 -6.44 9.63 -5.29
N SER A 88 -5.51 9.44 -6.23
CA SER A 88 -4.65 8.26 -6.30
C SER A 88 -3.52 8.33 -5.26
N ALA A 89 -3.14 7.18 -4.70
CA ALA A 89 -2.09 7.10 -3.68
C ALA A 89 -0.72 6.76 -4.26
N CYS A 90 -0.67 6.00 -5.35
CA CYS A 90 0.48 5.28 -5.85
C CYS A 90 0.75 5.65 -7.30
N PHE A 91 1.99 6.02 -7.62
CA PHE A 91 2.42 6.39 -8.98
C PHE A 91 3.75 5.75 -9.30
N VAL A 92 3.96 5.36 -10.56
CA VAL A 92 5.26 4.97 -11.10
C VAL A 92 5.60 5.88 -12.27
N LEU A 93 6.80 6.44 -12.23
CA LEU A 93 7.30 7.35 -13.25
C LEU A 93 8.59 6.79 -13.88
N PRO A 94 8.77 6.94 -15.20
CA PRO A 94 9.97 6.46 -15.88
C PRO A 94 11.16 7.39 -15.63
N ILE A 95 12.36 6.80 -15.63
CA ILE A 95 13.62 7.53 -15.69
C ILE A 95 14.43 6.95 -16.86
N GLU A 96 14.67 7.78 -17.87
CA GLU A 96 15.52 7.44 -19.00
C GLU A 96 16.90 8.10 -18.84
N ASP A 97 17.93 7.57 -19.50
CA ASP A 97 19.32 8.00 -19.37
C ASP A 97 19.61 9.35 -20.07
N SER A 98 18.89 10.39 -19.64
CA SER A 98 19.11 11.77 -20.06
C SER A 98 18.75 12.75 -18.96
N LEU A 99 19.48 13.87 -18.86
CA LEU A 99 19.18 14.94 -17.89
C LEU A 99 17.77 15.47 -18.05
N ALA A 100 17.30 15.66 -19.30
CA ALA A 100 15.94 16.12 -19.56
C ALA A 100 14.90 15.19 -18.92
N SER A 101 14.99 13.87 -19.18
CA SER A 101 14.07 12.89 -18.60
C SER A 101 14.14 12.86 -17.06
N ILE A 102 15.34 12.89 -16.48
CA ILE A 102 15.55 12.86 -15.03
C ILE A 102 14.86 14.06 -14.36
N PHE A 103 15.07 15.28 -14.89
CA PHE A 103 14.49 16.49 -14.29
C PHE A 103 13.00 16.68 -14.60
N ASP A 104 12.51 16.25 -15.76
CA ASP A 104 11.07 16.20 -16.05
C ASP A 104 10.34 15.25 -15.10
N THR A 105 10.93 14.08 -14.84
CA THR A 105 10.40 13.12 -13.86
C THR A 105 10.43 13.67 -12.44
N LEU A 106 11.50 14.36 -12.04
CA LEU A 106 11.60 15.02 -10.75
C LEU A 106 10.51 16.08 -10.55
N LYS A 107 10.29 16.92 -11.57
CA LYS A 107 9.22 17.94 -11.57
C LYS A 107 7.85 17.28 -11.38
N LEU A 108 7.56 16.23 -12.14
CA LEU A 108 6.29 15.52 -12.04
C LEU A 108 6.11 14.84 -10.69
N ALA A 109 7.16 14.24 -10.15
CA ALA A 109 7.17 13.66 -8.80
C ALA A 109 6.83 14.72 -7.73
N ALA A 110 7.41 15.92 -7.84
CA ALA A 110 7.13 17.03 -6.95
C ALA A 110 5.63 17.43 -6.95
N MET A 111 5.01 17.51 -8.12
CA MET A 111 3.58 17.82 -8.27
C MET A 111 2.68 16.72 -7.67
N ILE A 112 3.03 15.45 -7.89
CA ILE A 112 2.33 14.30 -7.31
C ILE A 112 2.43 14.33 -5.78
N GLN A 113 3.62 14.53 -5.24
CA GLN A 113 3.85 14.57 -3.79
C GLN A 113 3.14 15.75 -3.12
N GLN A 114 3.08 16.90 -3.77
CA GLN A 114 2.31 18.05 -3.30
C GLN A 114 0.83 17.70 -3.12
N SER A 115 0.27 16.86 -3.98
CA SER A 115 -1.12 16.40 -3.93
C SER A 115 -1.35 15.18 -3.00
N GLY A 116 -0.28 14.61 -2.42
CA GLY A 116 -0.31 13.50 -1.45
C GLY A 116 -0.09 12.12 -2.03
N GLY A 117 0.30 12.01 -3.31
CA GLY A 117 0.71 10.75 -3.93
C GLY A 117 2.12 10.35 -3.53
N GLY A 118 2.39 9.03 -3.49
CA GLY A 118 3.72 8.46 -3.39
C GLY A 118 4.23 8.02 -4.76
N THR A 119 5.52 8.14 -4.99
CA THR A 119 6.15 7.90 -6.30
C THR A 119 7.15 6.76 -6.25
N GLY A 120 7.24 5.99 -7.33
CA GLY A 120 8.24 4.96 -7.51
C GLY A 120 8.97 5.10 -8.83
N PHE A 121 10.24 4.72 -8.83
CA PHE A 121 11.14 4.87 -9.96
C PHE A 121 12.05 3.65 -10.11
N SER A 122 12.32 3.25 -11.36
CA SER A 122 13.45 2.41 -11.68
C SER A 122 14.61 3.26 -12.19
N PHE A 123 15.73 3.18 -11.51
CA PHE A 123 16.97 3.84 -11.93
C PHE A 123 17.85 2.94 -12.80
N SER A 124 17.35 1.76 -13.17
CA SER A 124 18.10 0.69 -13.83
C SER A 124 18.53 1.00 -15.26
N LYS A 125 17.93 1.98 -15.90
CA LYS A 125 18.30 2.42 -17.28
C LYS A 125 19.44 3.44 -17.30
N LEU A 126 19.78 4.02 -16.13
CA LEU A 126 20.87 4.99 -16.06
C LEU A 126 22.21 4.29 -16.24
N ARG A 127 23.10 4.93 -17.01
CA ARG A 127 24.47 4.45 -17.18
C ARG A 127 25.21 4.38 -15.84
N PRO A 128 26.16 3.45 -15.70
CA PRO A 128 26.91 3.31 -14.47
C PRO A 128 27.86 4.47 -14.22
N LYS A 129 28.20 4.66 -12.95
CA LYS A 129 29.18 5.63 -12.48
C LYS A 129 30.55 5.42 -13.16
N GLY A 130 31.16 6.52 -13.57
CA GLY A 130 32.47 6.51 -14.23
C GLY A 130 32.42 6.25 -15.75
N GLU A 131 31.27 5.90 -16.32
CA GLU A 131 31.13 5.76 -17.77
C GLU A 131 31.34 7.10 -18.48
N ARG A 132 32.06 7.07 -19.62
CA ARG A 132 32.31 8.29 -20.40
C ARG A 132 31.04 8.81 -21.07
N VAL A 133 30.79 10.09 -20.90
CA VAL A 133 29.72 10.78 -21.63
C VAL A 133 30.26 11.18 -23.01
N SER A 134 29.75 10.55 -24.06
CA SER A 134 30.27 10.68 -25.45
C SER A 134 30.33 12.11 -26.02
N SER A 135 29.57 13.04 -25.47
CA SER A 135 29.52 14.45 -25.89
C SER A 135 30.40 15.39 -25.07
N LEU A 136 31.02 14.92 -23.99
CA LEU A 136 31.79 15.72 -23.04
C LEU A 136 33.03 14.95 -22.57
N THR A 137 34.04 15.64 -22.07
CA THR A 137 35.23 15.04 -21.43
C THR A 137 34.96 14.50 -20.03
N GLY A 138 33.70 14.47 -19.61
CA GLY A 138 33.26 14.06 -18.26
C GLY A 138 32.84 12.60 -18.16
N THR A 139 32.65 12.17 -16.92
CA THR A 139 32.15 10.83 -16.56
C THR A 139 30.78 10.92 -15.88
N ALA A 140 29.97 9.88 -16.03
CA ALA A 140 28.67 9.75 -15.40
C ALA A 140 28.78 9.64 -13.86
N SER A 141 27.85 10.23 -13.14
CA SER A 141 27.77 10.16 -11.68
C SER A 141 27.03 8.92 -11.15
N GLY A 142 26.34 8.19 -12.03
CA GLY A 142 25.61 6.97 -11.70
C GLY A 142 24.23 7.20 -11.04
N PRO A 143 23.42 6.14 -10.91
CA PRO A 143 22.04 6.21 -10.42
C PRO A 143 21.92 6.76 -8.99
N VAL A 144 22.79 6.33 -8.07
CA VAL A 144 22.72 6.73 -6.65
C VAL A 144 22.91 8.25 -6.46
N SER A 145 23.72 8.88 -7.31
CA SER A 145 23.91 10.35 -7.28
C SER A 145 22.64 11.10 -7.67
N PHE A 146 21.92 10.62 -8.69
CA PHE A 146 20.65 11.23 -9.08
C PHE A 146 19.57 11.01 -8.04
N MET A 147 19.53 9.85 -7.41
CA MET A 147 18.60 9.57 -6.30
C MET A 147 18.70 10.59 -5.16
N LYS A 148 19.90 11.11 -4.86
CA LYS A 148 20.10 12.17 -3.85
C LYS A 148 19.33 13.45 -4.16
N ILE A 149 19.19 13.79 -5.45
CA ILE A 149 18.43 14.97 -5.90
C ILE A 149 16.94 14.76 -5.62
N PHE A 150 16.41 13.56 -5.91
CA PHE A 150 15.03 13.21 -5.60
C PHE A 150 14.76 13.20 -4.10
N ASP A 151 15.68 12.67 -3.30
CA ASP A 151 15.56 12.63 -1.83
C ASP A 151 15.50 14.04 -1.24
N CYS A 152 16.44 14.91 -1.62
CA CYS A 152 16.48 16.30 -1.21
C CYS A 152 15.22 17.07 -1.61
N THR A 153 14.73 16.86 -2.83
CA THR A 153 13.50 17.49 -3.32
C THR A 153 12.30 17.05 -2.48
N THR A 154 12.17 15.75 -2.22
CA THR A 154 11.08 15.18 -1.44
C THR A 154 11.06 15.67 0.01
N GLU A 155 12.23 15.88 0.61
CA GLU A 155 12.32 16.41 1.98
C GLU A 155 11.71 17.81 2.10
N ASN A 156 11.84 18.62 1.06
CA ASN A 156 11.36 19.99 1.04
C ASN A 156 9.88 20.12 0.64
N ILE A 157 9.28 19.10 0.04
CA ILE A 157 7.89 19.10 -0.41
C ILE A 157 7.00 18.43 0.63
N LYS A 158 6.16 19.25 1.30
CA LYS A 158 5.18 18.76 2.27
C LYS A 158 3.79 19.13 1.79
N GLN A 159 2.92 18.16 1.66
CA GLN A 159 1.50 18.39 1.36
C GLN A 159 0.84 19.16 2.51
N GLY A 160 0.72 20.48 2.39
CA GLY A 160 0.05 21.34 3.37
C GLY A 160 0.47 21.09 4.83
N GLY A 161 1.70 20.60 5.08
CA GLY A 161 2.19 20.18 6.40
C GLY A 161 1.63 18.85 6.93
N LYS A 162 0.77 18.15 6.18
CA LYS A 162 0.00 16.99 6.69
C LYS A 162 0.61 15.62 6.36
N ARG A 163 1.31 15.46 5.22
CA ARG A 163 1.92 14.20 4.80
C ARG A 163 3.29 14.46 4.17
N ARG A 164 4.31 13.70 4.60
CA ARG A 164 5.63 13.68 3.97
C ARG A 164 5.56 12.91 2.66
N GLY A 165 6.26 13.38 1.62
CA GLY A 165 6.47 12.61 0.39
C GLY A 165 7.24 11.32 0.68
N ALA A 166 7.04 10.31 -0.16
CA ALA A 166 7.77 9.05 -0.09
C ALA A 166 8.07 8.55 -1.50
N ASN A 167 9.24 7.96 -1.67
CA ASN A 167 9.72 7.38 -2.92
C ASN A 167 10.03 5.89 -2.77
N MET A 168 9.92 5.14 -3.86
CA MET A 168 10.56 3.86 -4.08
C MET A 168 11.68 4.05 -5.10
N GLY A 169 12.88 3.65 -4.75
CA GLY A 169 14.01 3.55 -5.67
C GLY A 169 14.31 2.08 -5.97
N ILE A 170 14.29 1.73 -7.24
CA ILE A 170 14.58 0.37 -7.69
C ILE A 170 15.82 0.36 -8.57
N LEU A 171 16.71 -0.60 -8.31
CA LEU A 171 17.82 -0.93 -9.19
C LEU A 171 17.82 -2.42 -9.50
N ARG A 172 18.05 -2.78 -10.77
CA ARG A 172 18.19 -4.19 -11.16
C ARG A 172 19.47 -4.77 -10.57
N VAL A 173 19.41 -6.02 -10.17
CA VAL A 173 20.53 -6.74 -9.54
C VAL A 173 21.74 -6.89 -10.47
N ASP A 174 21.53 -6.85 -11.78
CA ASP A 174 22.57 -6.92 -12.82
C ASP A 174 23.22 -5.58 -13.15
N HIS A 175 22.81 -4.48 -12.49
CA HIS A 175 23.40 -3.17 -12.73
C HIS A 175 24.82 -3.07 -12.14
N PRO A 176 25.81 -2.45 -12.85
CA PRO A 176 27.18 -2.34 -12.37
C PRO A 176 27.35 -1.64 -11.00
N ASP A 177 26.46 -0.68 -10.68
CA ASP A 177 26.49 0.08 -9.42
C ASP A 177 25.66 -0.58 -8.29
N ILE A 178 25.32 -1.85 -8.41
CA ILE A 178 24.42 -2.54 -7.46
C ILE A 178 24.96 -2.50 -6.01
N LEU A 179 26.27 -2.61 -5.81
CA LEU A 179 26.87 -2.56 -4.47
C LEU A 179 26.74 -1.16 -3.85
N GLU A 180 26.97 -0.09 -4.62
CA GLU A 180 26.77 1.28 -4.14
C GLU A 180 25.30 1.52 -3.75
N PHE A 181 24.37 0.95 -4.51
CA PHE A 181 22.95 1.03 -4.22
C PHE A 181 22.56 0.26 -2.94
N ILE A 182 23.06 -0.97 -2.74
CA ILE A 182 22.82 -1.77 -1.53
C ILE A 182 23.24 -0.99 -0.27
N HIS A 183 24.38 -0.31 -0.35
CA HIS A 183 24.96 0.42 0.79
C HIS A 183 24.45 1.86 0.96
N ALA A 184 23.56 2.32 0.08
CA ALA A 184 23.17 3.74 0.02
C ALA A 184 22.59 4.30 1.32
N LYS A 185 21.99 3.46 2.17
CA LYS A 185 21.41 3.88 3.47
C LYS A 185 22.32 3.68 4.69
N HIS A 186 23.49 3.09 4.54
CA HIS A 186 24.37 2.77 5.68
C HIS A 186 24.78 4.04 6.47
N ASP A 187 24.93 5.17 5.81
CA ASP A 187 25.29 6.45 6.42
C ASP A 187 24.08 7.28 6.88
N GLY A 188 22.89 6.67 6.96
CA GLY A 188 21.66 7.35 7.36
C GLY A 188 21.05 8.26 6.31
N GLY A 189 21.49 8.20 5.04
CA GLY A 189 20.95 8.92 3.90
C GLY A 189 19.63 8.32 3.37
N PHE A 190 19.05 8.98 2.36
CA PHE A 190 17.84 8.53 1.65
C PHE A 190 16.61 8.31 2.54
N THR A 191 16.39 9.23 3.49
CA THR A 191 15.29 9.12 4.47
C THR A 191 13.90 9.20 3.87
N ASN A 192 13.77 9.64 2.61
CA ASN A 192 12.49 9.74 1.88
C ASN A 192 12.35 8.62 0.83
N PHE A 193 13.29 7.68 0.78
CA PHE A 193 13.25 6.51 -0.09
C PHE A 193 13.06 5.21 0.69
N ASN A 194 12.26 4.32 0.16
CA ASN A 194 12.42 2.89 0.32
C ASN A 194 13.24 2.38 -0.87
N LEU A 195 14.23 1.54 -0.62
CA LEU A 195 15.09 0.98 -1.66
C LEU A 195 14.75 -0.49 -1.87
N SER A 196 14.65 -0.91 -3.14
CA SER A 196 14.43 -2.31 -3.47
C SER A 196 15.29 -2.73 -4.66
N ILE A 197 15.74 -3.97 -4.63
CA ILE A 197 16.51 -4.57 -5.72
C ILE A 197 15.57 -5.42 -6.56
N ALA A 198 15.51 -5.16 -7.87
CA ALA A 198 14.80 -5.99 -8.80
C ALA A 198 15.65 -7.23 -9.12
N VAL A 199 15.35 -8.34 -8.45
CA VAL A 199 16.02 -9.64 -8.67
C VAL A 199 15.34 -10.42 -9.78
N THR A 200 16.15 -11.12 -10.59
CA THR A 200 15.67 -11.99 -11.66
C THR A 200 15.65 -13.45 -11.22
N ASP A 201 14.87 -14.27 -11.91
CA ASP A 201 14.87 -15.73 -11.70
C ASP A 201 16.27 -16.31 -11.90
N ASP A 202 17.03 -15.81 -12.87
CA ASP A 202 18.39 -16.30 -13.16
C ASP A 202 19.40 -15.93 -12.08
N PHE A 203 19.26 -14.72 -11.48
CA PHE A 203 20.06 -14.36 -10.32
C PHE A 203 19.76 -15.29 -9.13
N MET A 204 18.49 -15.53 -8.83
CA MET A 204 18.12 -16.43 -7.72
C MET A 204 18.61 -17.86 -7.92
N LYS A 205 18.51 -18.39 -9.15
CA LYS A 205 19.10 -19.69 -9.50
C LYS A 205 20.63 -19.70 -9.32
N ALA A 206 21.32 -18.60 -9.68
CA ALA A 206 22.77 -18.48 -9.50
C ALA A 206 23.14 -18.45 -8.00
N VAL A 207 22.34 -17.78 -7.16
CA VAL A 207 22.51 -17.79 -5.69
C VAL A 207 22.38 -19.20 -5.13
N GLU A 208 21.31 -19.91 -5.49
CA GLU A 208 21.07 -21.29 -5.03
C GLU A 208 22.17 -22.27 -5.50
N ALA A 209 22.61 -22.14 -6.75
CA ALA A 209 23.63 -22.97 -7.35
C ALA A 209 25.06 -22.57 -6.98
N ASN A 210 25.24 -21.50 -6.17
CA ASN A 210 26.52 -20.90 -5.82
C ASN A 210 27.41 -20.64 -7.08
N LYS A 211 26.84 -19.90 -8.05
CA LYS A 211 27.47 -19.55 -9.33
C LYS A 211 27.76 -18.07 -9.43
N THR A 212 28.60 -17.74 -10.40
CA THR A 212 28.83 -16.36 -10.81
C THR A 212 27.63 -15.78 -11.59
N PHE A 213 27.52 -14.46 -11.59
CA PHE A 213 26.48 -13.68 -12.24
C PHE A 213 27.10 -12.44 -12.89
N ASP A 214 26.63 -12.08 -14.07
CA ASP A 214 27.19 -10.97 -14.83
C ASP A 214 26.48 -9.65 -14.47
N LEU A 215 27.29 -8.62 -14.17
CA LEU A 215 26.80 -7.24 -14.15
C LEU A 215 26.92 -6.68 -15.56
N VAL A 216 25.83 -6.05 -16.02
CA VAL A 216 25.63 -5.67 -17.43
C VAL A 216 25.38 -4.17 -17.52
N ASN A 217 26.07 -3.50 -18.45
CA ASN A 217 25.79 -2.11 -18.75
C ASN A 217 24.40 -1.97 -19.38
N PRO A 218 23.49 -1.18 -18.80
CA PRO A 218 22.12 -1.08 -19.28
C PRO A 218 21.97 -0.49 -20.69
N LEU A 219 22.93 0.32 -21.15
CA LEU A 219 22.87 0.94 -22.47
C LEU A 219 23.45 0.06 -23.57
N THR A 220 24.63 -0.54 -23.32
CA THR A 220 25.35 -1.32 -24.32
C THR A 220 25.02 -2.80 -24.28
N GLN A 221 24.36 -3.26 -23.22
CA GLN A 221 24.05 -4.67 -22.95
C GLN A 221 25.31 -5.55 -22.91
N THR A 222 26.47 -4.97 -22.61
CA THR A 222 27.73 -5.67 -22.49
C THR A 222 28.03 -6.01 -21.03
N LYS A 223 28.65 -7.16 -20.83
CA LYS A 223 29.21 -7.57 -19.53
C LYS A 223 30.26 -6.58 -19.07
N VAL A 224 30.10 -6.01 -17.89
CA VAL A 224 31.06 -5.11 -17.25
C VAL A 224 31.96 -5.88 -16.28
N ARG A 225 31.36 -6.75 -15.48
CA ARG A 225 32.05 -7.51 -14.45
C ARG A 225 31.27 -8.77 -14.11
N GLU A 226 31.98 -9.80 -13.73
CA GLU A 226 31.41 -11.02 -13.12
C GLU A 226 31.59 -10.98 -11.61
N VAL A 227 30.55 -11.40 -10.89
CA VAL A 227 30.52 -11.44 -9.43
C VAL A 227 29.92 -12.76 -8.94
N TRP A 228 30.21 -13.18 -7.74
CA TRP A 228 29.49 -14.28 -7.12
C TRP A 228 28.09 -13.84 -6.73
N ALA A 229 27.07 -14.52 -7.23
CA ALA A 229 25.68 -14.16 -6.94
C ALA A 229 25.38 -14.22 -5.44
N LYS A 230 25.96 -15.20 -4.75
CA LYS A 230 25.80 -15.38 -3.30
C LYS A 230 26.39 -14.23 -2.49
N ASP A 231 27.49 -13.63 -2.95
CA ASP A 231 28.11 -12.49 -2.27
C ASP A 231 27.19 -11.27 -2.36
N ILE A 232 26.63 -10.98 -3.55
CA ILE A 232 25.62 -9.91 -3.72
C ILE A 232 24.40 -10.16 -2.84
N PHE A 233 23.88 -11.39 -2.79
CA PHE A 233 22.74 -11.74 -1.94
C PHE A 233 23.06 -11.59 -0.46
N THR A 234 24.28 -11.89 -0.05
CA THR A 234 24.75 -11.68 1.33
C THR A 234 24.78 -10.19 1.68
N GLU A 235 25.32 -9.34 0.80
CA GLU A 235 25.33 -7.89 1.00
C GLU A 235 23.91 -7.31 1.09
N ILE A 236 22.98 -7.78 0.25
CA ILE A 236 21.54 -7.41 0.33
C ILE A 236 20.98 -7.77 1.71
N THR A 237 21.25 -8.99 2.17
CA THR A 237 20.76 -9.48 3.47
C THR A 237 21.32 -8.69 4.64
N LEU A 238 22.63 -8.39 4.61
CA LEU A 238 23.30 -7.59 5.63
C LEU A 238 22.77 -6.15 5.65
N GLY A 239 22.57 -5.54 4.48
CA GLY A 239 21.94 -4.22 4.34
C GLY A 239 20.55 -4.19 4.97
N ALA A 240 19.69 -5.12 4.56
CA ALA A 240 18.33 -5.25 5.09
C ALA A 240 18.30 -5.48 6.61
N TRP A 241 19.23 -6.30 7.13
CA TRP A 241 19.35 -6.52 8.57
C TRP A 241 19.77 -5.26 9.34
N SER A 242 20.69 -4.48 8.78
CA SER A 242 21.26 -3.31 9.48
C SER A 242 20.38 -2.06 9.43
N THR A 243 19.67 -1.84 8.32
CA THR A 243 18.92 -0.59 8.07
C THR A 243 17.44 -0.79 7.75
N GLY A 244 17.00 -2.03 7.47
CA GLY A 244 15.66 -2.32 6.96
C GLY A 244 15.56 -2.25 5.42
N ASP A 245 16.59 -1.75 4.74
CA ASP A 245 16.71 -1.65 3.28
C ASP A 245 18.02 -2.31 2.81
N PRO A 246 18.09 -2.78 1.55
CA PRO A 246 17.02 -2.79 0.56
C PRO A 246 16.05 -3.97 0.71
N GLY A 247 14.82 -3.79 0.20
CA GLY A 247 13.88 -4.89 -0.04
C GLY A 247 14.19 -5.63 -1.34
N LEU A 248 13.41 -6.67 -1.63
CA LEU A 248 13.48 -7.43 -2.89
C LEU A 248 12.19 -7.29 -3.67
N ILE A 249 12.32 -7.14 -4.99
CA ILE A 249 11.23 -7.22 -5.96
C ILE A 249 11.58 -8.32 -6.95
N PHE A 250 10.77 -9.36 -7.01
CA PHE A 250 10.92 -10.49 -7.93
C PHE A 250 10.34 -10.10 -9.29
N ILE A 251 11.12 -9.34 -10.07
CA ILE A 251 10.62 -8.64 -11.26
C ILE A 251 10.08 -9.58 -12.33
N ASP A 252 10.69 -10.75 -12.51
CA ASP A 252 10.23 -11.73 -13.51
C ASP A 252 8.90 -12.36 -13.09
N ALA A 253 8.69 -12.59 -11.79
CA ALA A 253 7.40 -13.05 -11.26
C ALA A 253 6.30 -12.00 -11.46
N ILE A 254 6.60 -10.74 -11.19
CA ILE A 254 5.68 -9.62 -11.41
C ILE A 254 5.33 -9.50 -12.89
N GLU A 255 6.32 -9.61 -13.79
CA GLU A 255 6.10 -9.47 -15.23
C GLU A 255 5.30 -10.64 -15.80
N ARG A 256 5.46 -11.86 -15.29
CA ARG A 256 4.59 -13.00 -15.67
C ARG A 256 3.11 -12.74 -15.42
N ASP A 257 2.80 -11.94 -14.41
CA ASP A 257 1.42 -11.57 -14.05
C ASP A 257 0.99 -10.17 -14.52
N ASN A 258 1.81 -9.50 -15.32
CA ASN A 258 1.45 -8.22 -15.93
C ASN A 258 0.12 -8.37 -16.70
N PRO A 259 -0.93 -7.62 -16.33
CA PRO A 259 -2.24 -7.74 -16.98
C PRO A 259 -2.25 -7.20 -18.41
N THR A 260 -1.33 -6.29 -18.74
CA THR A 260 -1.27 -5.59 -20.04
C THR A 260 0.12 -5.62 -20.66
N PRO A 261 0.70 -6.81 -20.94
CA PRO A 261 2.11 -6.94 -21.35
C PRO A 261 2.41 -6.30 -22.72
N GLN A 262 1.41 -6.09 -23.56
CA GLN A 262 1.59 -5.42 -24.86
C GLN A 262 1.78 -3.88 -24.71
N LEU A 263 1.51 -3.32 -23.52
CA LEU A 263 1.66 -1.88 -23.25
C LEU A 263 3.02 -1.50 -22.66
N GLY A 264 3.85 -2.48 -22.34
CA GLY A 264 5.18 -2.32 -21.76
C GLY A 264 5.44 -3.25 -20.57
N SER A 265 6.66 -3.20 -20.07
CA SER A 265 7.10 -3.96 -18.90
C SER A 265 6.93 -3.17 -17.62
N ILE A 266 6.69 -3.90 -16.53
CA ILE A 266 6.65 -3.33 -15.17
C ILE A 266 8.11 -3.17 -14.69
N GLU A 267 8.49 -1.92 -14.38
CA GLU A 267 9.87 -1.60 -13.99
C GLU A 267 9.99 -1.18 -12.51
N ALA A 268 8.87 -0.79 -11.89
CA ALA A 268 8.85 -0.27 -10.53
C ALA A 268 7.50 -0.50 -9.84
N THR A 269 7.50 -0.21 -8.54
CA THR A 269 6.30 -0.19 -7.69
C THR A 269 6.14 1.18 -7.05
N ASN A 270 5.01 1.41 -6.38
CA ASN A 270 4.83 2.53 -5.46
C ASN A 270 5.77 2.43 -4.23
N PRO A 271 5.84 3.45 -3.33
CA PRO A 271 6.78 3.46 -2.21
C PRO A 271 6.72 2.25 -1.26
N CYS A 272 5.54 1.66 -1.07
CA CYS A 272 5.38 0.52 -0.16
C CYS A 272 5.49 -0.85 -0.85
N GLY A 273 5.63 -0.90 -2.18
CA GLY A 273 5.87 -2.13 -2.93
C GLY A 273 4.63 -2.92 -3.33
N GLU A 274 3.43 -2.53 -2.89
CA GLU A 274 2.20 -3.30 -3.07
C GLU A 274 1.51 -3.12 -4.44
N VAL A 275 1.94 -2.15 -5.25
CA VAL A 275 1.35 -1.88 -6.58
C VAL A 275 2.42 -1.80 -7.66
N PRO A 276 2.76 -2.93 -8.30
CA PRO A 276 3.57 -2.93 -9.52
C PRO A 276 2.82 -2.25 -10.68
N LEU A 277 3.45 -1.25 -11.29
CA LEU A 277 2.83 -0.41 -12.31
C LEU A 277 3.73 -0.22 -13.52
N LEU A 278 3.11 0.00 -14.67
CA LEU A 278 3.80 0.50 -15.85
C LEU A 278 4.20 1.98 -15.67
N PRO A 279 5.19 2.47 -16.42
CA PRO A 279 5.49 3.90 -16.46
C PRO A 279 4.26 4.77 -16.75
N PHE A 280 4.12 5.86 -15.98
CA PHE A 280 2.96 6.79 -15.98
C PHE A 280 1.64 6.17 -15.50
N GLU A 281 1.64 5.01 -14.89
CA GLU A 281 0.44 4.51 -14.22
C GLU A 281 0.31 5.04 -12.79
N ALA A 282 -0.93 5.10 -12.33
CA ALA A 282 -1.27 5.34 -10.95
C ALA A 282 -2.39 4.40 -10.51
N CYS A 283 -2.50 4.19 -9.20
CA CYS A 283 -3.53 3.36 -8.61
C CYS A 283 -4.15 4.05 -7.40
N ASN A 284 -5.46 3.94 -7.27
CA ASN A 284 -6.20 4.26 -6.07
C ASN A 284 -6.48 2.98 -5.28
N LEU A 285 -6.45 3.10 -3.97
CA LEU A 285 -6.54 1.99 -3.04
C LEU A 285 -7.71 2.15 -2.09
N GLY A 286 -8.17 1.04 -1.55
CA GLY A 286 -9.11 1.00 -0.45
C GLY A 286 -9.03 -0.33 0.28
N SER A 287 -9.50 -0.37 1.51
CA SER A 287 -9.41 -1.58 2.33
C SER A 287 -10.69 -1.85 3.11
N ILE A 288 -11.10 -3.11 3.10
CA ILE A 288 -12.25 -3.61 3.87
C ILE A 288 -11.80 -3.95 5.28
N ASN A 289 -12.58 -3.52 6.26
CA ASN A 289 -12.34 -3.83 7.67
C ASN A 289 -12.85 -5.23 8.00
N LEU A 290 -11.97 -6.20 8.05
CA LEU A 290 -12.30 -7.60 8.33
C LEU A 290 -12.80 -7.82 9.75
N SER A 291 -12.45 -6.94 10.71
CA SER A 291 -12.95 -7.05 12.08
C SER A 291 -14.48 -6.92 12.18
N HIS A 292 -15.11 -6.33 11.16
CA HIS A 292 -16.56 -6.20 11.03
C HIS A 292 -17.21 -7.35 10.25
N MET A 293 -16.42 -8.30 9.76
CA MET A 293 -16.89 -9.40 8.89
C MET A 293 -17.04 -10.73 9.64
N VAL A 294 -17.21 -10.68 10.96
CA VAL A 294 -17.42 -11.87 11.82
C VAL A 294 -18.76 -11.75 12.54
N SER A 295 -19.46 -12.88 12.69
CA SER A 295 -20.73 -12.95 13.43
C SER A 295 -20.49 -12.88 14.94
N HIS A 296 -21.38 -12.19 15.67
CA HIS A 296 -21.34 -12.09 17.12
C HIS A 296 -22.24 -13.18 17.76
N THR A 297 -21.97 -14.45 17.45
CA THR A 297 -22.69 -15.61 17.98
C THR A 297 -21.80 -16.45 18.88
N SER A 298 -22.37 -17.46 19.55
CA SER A 298 -21.59 -18.41 20.33
C SER A 298 -20.65 -19.30 19.52
N ARG A 299 -20.86 -19.35 18.18
CA ARG A 299 -19.97 -19.98 17.21
C ARG A 299 -19.69 -18.93 16.11
N PRO A 300 -18.67 -18.09 16.31
CA PRO A 300 -18.37 -17.02 15.36
C PRO A 300 -17.89 -17.59 14.02
N GLU A 301 -18.38 -17.00 12.94
CA GLU A 301 -18.05 -17.36 11.58
C GLU A 301 -17.92 -16.11 10.69
N ILE A 302 -17.24 -16.24 9.55
CA ILE A 302 -17.10 -15.16 8.59
C ILE A 302 -18.44 -14.89 7.91
N LEU A 303 -18.86 -13.63 7.89
CA LEU A 303 -20.08 -13.14 7.23
C LEU A 303 -19.86 -12.98 5.72
N TRP A 304 -19.77 -14.10 4.99
CA TRP A 304 -19.42 -14.13 3.57
C TRP A 304 -20.34 -13.26 2.69
N ASP A 305 -21.64 -13.23 2.97
CA ASP A 305 -22.59 -12.40 2.23
C ASP A 305 -22.35 -10.90 2.46
N LYS A 306 -22.05 -10.49 3.69
CA LYS A 306 -21.67 -9.11 4.02
C LYS A 306 -20.38 -8.75 3.33
N LEU A 307 -19.38 -9.61 3.41
CA LEU A 307 -18.09 -9.41 2.76
C LEU A 307 -18.25 -9.25 1.24
N ASN A 308 -19.02 -10.13 0.59
CA ASN A 308 -19.30 -10.04 -0.86
C ASN A 308 -19.96 -8.71 -1.24
N LYS A 309 -21.00 -8.29 -0.50
CA LYS A 309 -21.68 -7.00 -0.75
C LYS A 309 -20.73 -5.82 -0.59
N THR A 310 -19.85 -5.88 0.42
CA THR A 310 -18.85 -4.82 0.68
C THR A 310 -17.79 -4.80 -0.43
N ILE A 311 -17.35 -5.96 -0.93
CA ILE A 311 -16.41 -6.05 -2.08
C ILE A 311 -17.03 -5.41 -3.33
N GLN A 312 -18.27 -5.76 -3.66
CA GLN A 312 -18.97 -5.20 -4.83
C GLN A 312 -19.10 -3.67 -4.75
N LEU A 313 -19.46 -3.14 -3.58
CA LEU A 313 -19.53 -1.71 -3.32
C LEU A 313 -18.16 -1.06 -3.45
N ALA A 314 -17.12 -1.66 -2.87
CA ALA A 314 -15.77 -1.12 -2.85
C ALA A 314 -15.13 -1.10 -4.25
N VAL A 315 -15.29 -2.15 -5.05
CA VAL A 315 -14.81 -2.19 -6.45
C VAL A 315 -15.48 -1.07 -7.26
N ARG A 316 -16.79 -0.88 -7.13
CA ARG A 316 -17.50 0.21 -7.79
C ARG A 316 -17.03 1.59 -7.31
N PHE A 317 -16.84 1.76 -6.02
CA PHE A 317 -16.31 2.99 -5.45
C PHE A 317 -14.93 3.33 -6.05
N LEU A 318 -14.02 2.36 -6.09
CA LEU A 318 -12.68 2.57 -6.63
C LEU A 318 -12.66 2.79 -8.15
N ASP A 319 -13.56 2.14 -8.91
CA ASP A 319 -13.75 2.43 -10.34
C ASP A 319 -14.26 3.86 -10.54
N ASN A 320 -15.20 4.32 -9.70
CA ASN A 320 -15.72 5.69 -9.73
C ASN A 320 -14.63 6.73 -9.40
N VAL A 321 -13.70 6.42 -8.47
CA VAL A 321 -12.57 7.29 -8.15
C VAL A 321 -11.77 7.65 -9.40
N ILE A 322 -11.56 6.69 -10.33
CA ILE A 322 -10.83 6.94 -11.59
C ILE A 322 -11.52 8.00 -12.45
N GLU A 323 -12.86 8.02 -12.47
CA GLU A 323 -13.63 8.97 -13.28
C GLU A 323 -13.57 10.41 -12.74
N VAL A 324 -13.62 10.56 -11.41
CA VAL A 324 -13.66 11.88 -10.77
C VAL A 324 -12.28 12.41 -10.37
N ASN A 325 -11.22 11.62 -10.58
CA ASN A 325 -9.86 11.99 -10.22
C ASN A 325 -9.30 13.07 -11.17
N SER A 326 -8.68 14.09 -10.59
CA SER A 326 -7.88 15.07 -11.34
C SER A 326 -6.42 14.59 -11.37
N PHE A 327 -5.90 14.36 -12.57
CA PHE A 327 -4.53 13.89 -12.72
C PHE A 327 -3.56 15.06 -12.94
N PRO A 328 -2.33 14.98 -12.40
CA PRO A 328 -1.34 16.05 -12.52
C PRO A 328 -0.71 16.15 -13.93
N ASP A 329 -0.92 15.13 -14.78
CA ASP A 329 -0.34 15.02 -16.12
C ASP A 329 -1.23 14.19 -17.04
N GLU A 330 -1.35 14.59 -18.30
CA GLU A 330 -2.19 13.92 -19.31
C GLU A 330 -1.73 12.49 -19.62
N LYS A 331 -0.41 12.23 -19.60
CA LYS A 331 0.11 10.87 -19.84
C LYS A 331 -0.34 9.92 -18.74
N ILE A 332 -0.37 10.40 -17.47
CA ILE A 332 -0.87 9.63 -16.34
C ILE A 332 -2.37 9.39 -16.51
N GLU A 333 -3.15 10.42 -16.83
CA GLU A 333 -4.58 10.30 -17.05
C GLU A 333 -4.91 9.24 -18.11
N ASN A 334 -4.26 9.34 -19.27
CA ASN A 334 -4.47 8.41 -20.38
C ASN A 334 -4.10 6.96 -20.01
N LYS A 335 -3.00 6.74 -19.28
CA LYS A 335 -2.61 5.40 -18.82
C LYS A 335 -3.56 4.85 -17.78
N VAL A 336 -3.94 5.64 -16.78
CA VAL A 336 -4.86 5.21 -15.72
C VAL A 336 -6.25 4.92 -16.27
N LYS A 337 -6.82 5.81 -17.07
CA LYS A 337 -8.12 5.58 -17.72
C LYS A 337 -8.09 4.43 -18.72
N GLY A 338 -6.96 4.22 -19.39
CA GLY A 338 -6.74 3.12 -20.34
C GLY A 338 -6.77 1.74 -19.69
N ASN A 339 -6.16 1.58 -18.52
CA ASN A 339 -6.01 0.30 -17.82
C ASN A 339 -6.96 0.13 -16.63
N ARG A 340 -7.43 1.22 -16.04
CA ARG A 340 -8.37 1.26 -14.91
C ARG A 340 -7.96 0.34 -13.75
N LYS A 341 -6.68 0.32 -13.38
CA LYS A 341 -6.17 -0.46 -12.26
C LYS A 341 -6.70 0.10 -10.94
N ILE A 342 -7.23 -0.77 -10.09
CA ILE A 342 -7.62 -0.48 -8.71
C ILE A 342 -6.95 -1.48 -7.78
N GLY A 343 -6.77 -1.10 -6.51
CA GLY A 343 -6.19 -1.96 -5.48
C GLY A 343 -7.10 -2.04 -4.25
N LEU A 344 -8.04 -2.98 -4.26
CA LEU A 344 -8.87 -3.28 -3.09
C LEU A 344 -8.14 -4.30 -2.21
N GLY A 345 -7.98 -3.96 -0.93
CA GLY A 345 -7.34 -4.81 0.06
C GLY A 345 -8.15 -4.95 1.35
N VAL A 346 -7.47 -5.34 2.39
CA VAL A 346 -8.06 -5.63 3.70
C VAL A 346 -7.28 -4.94 4.83
N MET A 347 -7.92 -4.77 5.97
CA MET A 347 -7.34 -4.39 7.26
C MET A 347 -8.09 -5.13 8.37
N GLY A 348 -7.49 -5.28 9.55
CA GLY A 348 -8.13 -5.96 10.68
C GLY A 348 -8.14 -7.47 10.56
N PHE A 349 -7.18 -8.06 9.85
CA PHE A 349 -7.10 -9.52 9.71
C PHE A 349 -6.85 -10.21 11.04
N HIS A 350 -5.98 -9.67 11.90
CA HIS A 350 -5.73 -10.27 13.20
C HIS A 350 -6.96 -10.21 14.11
N GLU A 351 -7.71 -9.10 14.09
CA GLU A 351 -8.97 -9.02 14.86
C GLU A 351 -10.02 -10.02 14.37
N LEU A 352 -10.10 -10.27 13.05
CA LEU A 352 -10.93 -11.34 12.49
C LEU A 352 -10.51 -12.69 13.08
N LEU A 353 -9.21 -13.00 13.10
CA LEU A 353 -8.69 -14.26 13.67
C LEU A 353 -8.99 -14.38 15.16
N ILE A 354 -8.78 -13.31 15.95
CA ILE A 354 -9.10 -13.29 17.39
C ILE A 354 -10.59 -13.61 17.61
N GLN A 355 -11.48 -12.98 16.85
CA GLN A 355 -12.93 -13.23 16.95
C GLN A 355 -13.30 -14.66 16.58
N LEU A 356 -12.57 -15.30 15.67
CA LEU A 356 -12.73 -16.71 15.29
C LEU A 356 -12.01 -17.68 16.25
N ASN A 357 -11.35 -17.16 17.29
CA ASN A 357 -10.53 -17.94 18.22
C ASN A 357 -9.39 -18.71 17.52
N ILE A 358 -8.73 -18.07 16.57
CA ILE A 358 -7.60 -18.61 15.78
C ILE A 358 -6.33 -17.82 16.11
N PRO A 359 -5.30 -18.43 16.72
CA PRO A 359 -4.00 -17.78 16.90
C PRO A 359 -3.35 -17.45 15.54
N TYR A 360 -2.84 -16.22 15.39
CA TYR A 360 -2.22 -15.74 14.14
C TYR A 360 -1.06 -16.65 13.67
N GLY A 361 -0.24 -17.13 14.58
CA GLY A 361 0.92 -17.98 14.28
C GLY A 361 0.57 -19.45 13.97
N SER A 362 -0.68 -19.80 13.71
CA SER A 362 -1.11 -21.18 13.51
C SER A 362 -1.35 -21.53 12.04
N GLU A 363 -1.25 -22.81 11.70
CA GLU A 363 -1.61 -23.31 10.35
C GLU A 363 -3.09 -23.08 10.02
N LYS A 364 -3.96 -22.98 11.06
CA LYS A 364 -5.36 -22.58 10.89
C LYS A 364 -5.49 -21.14 10.39
N ALA A 365 -4.61 -20.23 10.85
CA ALA A 365 -4.58 -18.85 10.36
C ALA A 365 -4.16 -18.78 8.90
N VAL A 366 -3.16 -19.57 8.50
CA VAL A 366 -2.71 -19.67 7.08
C VAL A 366 -3.86 -20.20 6.21
N ALA A 367 -4.54 -21.26 6.64
CA ALA A 367 -5.69 -21.79 5.89
C ALA A 367 -6.85 -20.78 5.81
N CYS A 368 -7.11 -20.03 6.90
CA CYS A 368 -8.09 -18.97 6.92
C CYS A 368 -7.73 -17.85 5.94
N ALA A 369 -6.46 -17.38 5.93
CA ALA A 369 -5.95 -16.38 5.01
C ALA A 369 -6.13 -16.81 3.56
N SER A 370 -5.70 -18.03 3.23
CA SER A 370 -5.82 -18.60 1.87
C SER A 370 -7.27 -18.65 1.39
N ASN A 371 -8.20 -19.16 2.22
CA ASN A 371 -9.61 -19.24 1.87
C ASN A 371 -10.26 -17.86 1.72
N LEU A 372 -9.95 -16.95 2.63
CA LEU A 372 -10.46 -15.58 2.64
C LEU A 372 -10.00 -14.83 1.37
N MET A 373 -8.70 -14.89 1.07
CA MET A 373 -8.15 -14.10 -0.05
C MET A 373 -8.50 -14.69 -1.41
N ARG A 374 -8.68 -16.01 -1.53
CA ARG A 374 -9.25 -16.62 -2.73
C ARG A 374 -10.67 -16.11 -2.98
N PHE A 375 -11.54 -16.16 -1.97
CA PHE A 375 -12.89 -15.60 -2.05
C PHE A 375 -12.87 -14.12 -2.41
N PHE A 376 -11.99 -13.35 -1.77
CA PHE A 376 -11.84 -11.92 -1.99
C PHE A 376 -11.46 -11.60 -3.44
N GLN A 377 -10.50 -12.31 -4.00
CA GLN A 377 -10.07 -12.15 -5.38
C GLN A 377 -11.17 -12.54 -6.37
N GLU A 378 -11.82 -13.70 -6.15
CA GLU A 378 -12.93 -14.16 -6.99
C GLU A 378 -14.07 -13.13 -7.02
N LYS A 379 -14.51 -12.66 -5.84
CA LYS A 379 -15.61 -11.68 -5.74
C LYS A 379 -15.23 -10.29 -6.27
N SER A 380 -13.98 -9.88 -6.15
CA SER A 380 -13.48 -8.64 -6.77
C SER A 380 -13.50 -8.72 -8.30
N HIS A 381 -13.11 -9.85 -8.88
CA HIS A 381 -13.20 -10.08 -10.32
C HIS A 381 -14.67 -10.14 -10.79
N GLU A 382 -15.54 -10.86 -10.08
CA GLU A 382 -17.00 -10.90 -10.40
C GLU A 382 -17.61 -9.49 -10.37
N ALA A 383 -17.22 -8.65 -9.39
CA ALA A 383 -17.66 -7.25 -9.32
C ALA A 383 -17.19 -6.45 -10.53
N SER A 384 -15.91 -6.61 -10.91
CA SER A 384 -15.34 -5.95 -12.10
C SER A 384 -15.98 -6.46 -13.40
N GLU A 385 -16.32 -7.74 -13.50
CA GLU A 385 -17.10 -8.31 -14.64
C GLU A 385 -18.51 -7.72 -14.68
N GLY A 386 -19.17 -7.55 -13.54
CA GLY A 386 -20.45 -6.87 -13.42
C GLY A 386 -20.40 -5.44 -13.95
N LEU A 387 -19.37 -4.68 -13.52
CA LEU A 387 -19.14 -3.33 -14.03
C LEU A 387 -18.80 -3.31 -15.52
N ALA A 388 -18.06 -4.29 -16.03
CA ALA A 388 -17.79 -4.39 -17.47
C ALA A 388 -19.04 -4.63 -18.30
N LYS A 389 -20.04 -5.36 -17.80
CA LYS A 389 -21.35 -5.52 -18.46
C LYS A 389 -22.16 -4.22 -18.47
N GLU A 390 -22.05 -3.42 -17.39
CA GLU A 390 -22.77 -2.17 -17.21
C GLU A 390 -22.12 -1.00 -17.97
N ARG A 391 -20.76 -0.91 -17.95
CA ARG A 391 -19.98 0.27 -18.35
C ARG A 391 -18.97 0.03 -19.46
N GLY A 392 -18.89 -1.20 -19.96
CA GLY A 392 -17.85 -1.65 -20.89
C GLY A 392 -16.56 -2.09 -20.18
N VAL A 393 -15.74 -2.87 -20.88
CA VAL A 393 -14.41 -3.28 -20.43
C VAL A 393 -13.46 -2.08 -20.30
N PHE A 394 -12.30 -2.25 -19.64
CA PHE A 394 -11.29 -1.19 -19.65
C PHE A 394 -10.76 -0.96 -21.09
N PRO A 395 -10.42 0.29 -21.47
CA PRO A 395 -10.12 0.64 -22.88
C PRO A 395 -9.01 -0.19 -23.53
N ASN A 396 -7.96 -0.56 -22.78
CA ASN A 396 -6.85 -1.38 -23.28
C ASN A 396 -7.07 -2.90 -23.11
N TRP A 397 -8.32 -3.35 -22.95
CA TRP A 397 -8.63 -4.75 -22.70
C TRP A 397 -8.14 -5.69 -23.83
N ASP A 398 -8.21 -5.26 -25.08
CA ASP A 398 -7.72 -5.99 -26.25
C ASP A 398 -6.20 -6.24 -26.24
N LYS A 399 -5.45 -5.41 -25.51
CA LYS A 399 -4.01 -5.54 -25.30
C LYS A 399 -3.63 -6.28 -24.01
N SER A 400 -4.63 -6.82 -23.33
CA SER A 400 -4.44 -7.51 -22.04
C SER A 400 -4.34 -9.04 -22.21
N ARG A 401 -3.81 -9.69 -21.17
CA ARG A 401 -3.84 -11.16 -21.08
C ARG A 401 -5.26 -11.71 -21.03
N TYR A 402 -6.24 -10.91 -20.63
CA TYR A 402 -7.64 -11.29 -20.52
C TYR A 402 -8.36 -11.40 -21.88
N TYR A 403 -7.83 -10.76 -22.91
CA TYR A 403 -8.39 -10.84 -24.25
C TYR A 403 -8.42 -12.28 -24.79
N LYS A 404 -7.30 -13.01 -24.63
CA LYS A 404 -7.17 -14.40 -25.08
C LYS A 404 -8.16 -15.34 -24.39
N SER A 405 -8.46 -15.12 -23.12
CA SER A 405 -9.41 -15.92 -22.34
C SER A 405 -10.85 -15.39 -22.44
N ASN A 406 -11.08 -14.30 -23.17
CA ASN A 406 -12.35 -13.58 -23.26
C ASN A 406 -12.94 -13.19 -21.89
N LYS A 407 -12.08 -12.97 -20.88
CA LYS A 407 -12.49 -12.53 -19.55
C LYS A 407 -12.70 -11.02 -19.56
N LYS A 408 -13.97 -10.59 -19.56
CA LYS A 408 -14.37 -9.18 -19.69
C LYS A 408 -14.36 -8.48 -18.34
N LEU A 409 -13.30 -7.70 -18.04
CA LEU A 409 -13.15 -6.94 -16.83
C LEU A 409 -13.25 -5.42 -17.08
N ARG A 410 -13.77 -4.68 -16.10
CA ARG A 410 -13.74 -3.21 -16.07
C ARG A 410 -12.39 -2.67 -15.62
N ASN A 411 -11.64 -3.44 -14.86
CA ASN A 411 -10.38 -3.05 -14.21
C ASN A 411 -9.29 -4.08 -14.54
N ALA A 412 -8.12 -3.63 -15.00
CA ALA A 412 -7.02 -4.54 -15.35
C ALA A 412 -6.42 -5.23 -14.11
N THR A 413 -6.47 -4.60 -12.93
CA THR A 413 -6.24 -5.22 -11.61
C THR A 413 -7.35 -4.81 -10.67
N CYS A 414 -7.68 -5.67 -9.68
CA CYS A 414 -8.73 -5.38 -8.70
C CYS A 414 -8.21 -5.33 -7.26
N THR A 415 -7.19 -6.12 -6.91
CA THR A 415 -6.77 -6.35 -5.52
C THR A 415 -5.35 -5.91 -5.25
N SER A 416 -5.07 -5.51 -4.00
CA SER A 416 -3.74 -5.17 -3.49
C SER A 416 -3.71 -5.30 -1.98
N ILE A 417 -2.61 -5.77 -1.41
CA ILE A 417 -2.39 -5.79 0.04
C ILE A 417 -1.61 -4.54 0.44
N ALA A 418 -2.35 -3.46 0.70
CA ALA A 418 -1.77 -2.17 1.09
C ALA A 418 -1.47 -2.10 2.60
N PRO A 419 -0.51 -1.27 3.04
CA PRO A 419 -0.15 -1.16 4.46
C PRO A 419 -1.26 -0.64 5.38
N THR A 420 -2.19 0.15 4.89
CA THR A 420 -3.34 0.74 5.61
C THR A 420 -3.00 1.53 6.89
N GLY A 421 -1.75 1.97 7.05
CA GLY A 421 -1.22 2.51 8.31
C GLY A 421 -2.07 3.60 8.99
N THR A 422 -2.64 4.54 8.23
CA THR A 422 -3.46 5.63 8.78
C THR A 422 -4.95 5.29 8.80
N ILE A 423 -5.45 4.64 7.74
CA ILE A 423 -6.88 4.31 7.65
C ILE A 423 -7.28 3.20 8.64
N SER A 424 -6.36 2.31 9.02
CA SER A 424 -6.60 1.32 10.07
C SER A 424 -6.75 1.97 11.45
N ILE A 425 -5.98 3.04 11.74
CA ILE A 425 -6.16 3.82 12.99
C ILE A 425 -7.54 4.49 12.98
N LEU A 426 -7.95 5.07 11.83
CA LEU A 426 -9.27 5.66 11.68
C LEU A 426 -10.38 4.63 11.88
N ALA A 427 -10.20 3.42 11.38
CA ALA A 427 -11.12 2.30 11.53
C ALA A 427 -11.04 1.61 12.90
N GLY A 428 -10.03 1.92 13.72
CA GLY A 428 -9.83 1.32 15.04
C GLY A 428 -9.44 -0.17 15.01
N THR A 429 -8.64 -0.58 13.99
CA THR A 429 -8.26 -1.98 13.76
C THR A 429 -6.76 -2.11 13.41
N ALA A 430 -6.25 -3.36 13.36
CA ALA A 430 -4.88 -3.64 12.93
C ALA A 430 -4.69 -3.31 11.44
N PRO A 431 -3.47 -2.88 11.05
CA PRO A 431 -3.19 -2.58 9.65
C PRO A 431 -3.08 -3.85 8.80
N SER A 432 -3.67 -3.79 7.60
CA SER A 432 -3.50 -4.81 6.56
C SER A 432 -3.78 -6.24 7.04
N ILE A 433 -2.88 -7.16 6.70
CA ILE A 433 -2.85 -8.56 7.15
C ILE A 433 -1.94 -8.76 8.36
N GLU A 434 -1.37 -7.67 8.90
CA GLU A 434 -0.40 -7.72 9.99
C GLU A 434 -1.03 -8.13 11.33
N PRO A 435 -0.26 -8.77 12.21
CA PRO A 435 -0.70 -9.00 13.59
C PRO A 435 -0.71 -7.68 14.36
N LEU A 436 -1.40 -7.68 15.51
CA LEU A 436 -1.37 -6.53 16.43
C LEU A 436 0.10 -6.19 16.78
N PHE A 437 0.47 -4.93 16.61
CA PHE A 437 1.80 -4.48 17.02
C PHE A 437 1.99 -4.56 18.54
N ALA A 438 0.97 -4.14 19.29
CA ALA A 438 0.88 -4.24 20.73
C ALA A 438 -0.59 -4.24 21.16
N LEU A 439 -0.89 -4.80 22.33
CA LEU A 439 -2.24 -4.78 22.93
C LEU A 439 -2.61 -3.42 23.52
N ALA A 440 -1.60 -2.67 23.96
CA ALA A 440 -1.73 -1.31 24.41
C ALA A 440 -0.59 -0.47 23.80
N LEU A 441 -0.93 0.64 23.20
CA LEU A 441 0.00 1.56 22.58
C LEU A 441 0.00 2.89 23.34
N THR A 442 1.19 3.33 23.74
CA THR A 442 1.39 4.68 24.23
C THR A 442 2.04 5.51 23.13
N ARG A 443 1.25 6.33 22.45
CA ARG A 443 1.73 7.25 21.41
C ARG A 443 2.18 8.54 22.07
N LYS A 444 3.49 8.76 22.14
CA LYS A 444 4.08 10.02 22.66
C LYS A 444 4.21 11.02 21.52
N GLN A 445 4.07 12.30 21.85
CA GLN A 445 4.25 13.43 20.91
C GLN A 445 3.35 13.38 19.67
N VAL A 446 2.14 12.86 19.80
CA VAL A 446 1.16 12.89 18.73
C VAL A 446 0.52 14.28 18.73
N LEU A 447 0.76 15.06 17.65
CA LEU A 447 -0.01 16.27 17.31
C LEU A 447 -0.16 17.29 18.48
N GLY A 448 0.93 17.92 18.86
CA GLY A 448 0.95 18.95 19.92
C GLY A 448 1.51 18.49 21.27
N GLY A 449 2.22 17.36 21.32
CA GLY A 449 2.93 16.93 22.52
C GLY A 449 2.12 16.05 23.49
N GLU A 450 0.89 15.68 23.13
CA GLU A 450 0.05 14.82 23.97
C GLU A 450 0.47 13.34 23.91
N THR A 451 0.19 12.62 24.99
CA THR A 451 0.35 11.17 25.09
C THR A 451 -1.00 10.51 25.00
N LEU A 452 -1.25 9.71 23.96
CA LEU A 452 -2.45 8.91 23.80
C LEU A 452 -2.17 7.47 24.21
N LYS A 453 -3.03 6.91 25.07
CA LYS A 453 -3.04 5.48 25.38
C LYS A 453 -4.18 4.84 24.64
N ASP A 454 -3.87 3.85 23.83
CA ASP A 454 -4.83 3.11 23.02
C ASP A 454 -4.73 1.62 23.37
N ILE A 455 -5.83 1.01 23.76
CA ILE A 455 -5.88 -0.42 24.12
C ILE A 455 -6.79 -1.10 23.10
N ASN A 456 -6.34 -2.25 22.57
CA ASN A 456 -7.13 -3.00 21.60
C ASN A 456 -8.52 -3.35 22.19
N PRO A 457 -9.63 -2.99 21.51
CA PRO A 457 -10.98 -3.16 22.05
C PRO A 457 -11.36 -4.61 22.30
N LEU A 458 -10.90 -5.55 21.46
CA LEU A 458 -11.19 -6.99 21.65
C LEU A 458 -10.48 -7.52 22.90
N PHE A 459 -9.24 -7.08 23.11
CA PHE A 459 -8.53 -7.43 24.33
C PHE A 459 -9.19 -6.82 25.58
N LEU A 460 -9.69 -5.59 25.50
CA LEU A 460 -10.41 -4.94 26.61
C LEU A 460 -11.68 -5.68 26.96
N ASN A 461 -12.42 -6.16 25.97
CA ASN A 461 -13.63 -6.97 26.19
C ASN A 461 -13.27 -8.32 26.81
N TYR A 462 -12.24 -9.00 26.30
CA TYR A 462 -11.71 -10.22 26.89
C TYR A 462 -11.31 -10.02 28.35
N ALA A 463 -10.55 -8.98 28.66
CA ALA A 463 -10.10 -8.67 30.01
C ALA A 463 -11.25 -8.44 30.99
N LYS A 464 -12.34 -7.82 30.54
CA LYS A 464 -13.59 -7.65 31.35
C LYS A 464 -14.29 -8.96 31.57
N GLU A 465 -14.46 -9.78 30.54
CA GLU A 465 -15.14 -11.09 30.61
C GLU A 465 -14.42 -12.03 31.59
N PHE A 466 -13.09 -12.10 31.49
CA PHE A 466 -12.26 -12.96 32.34
C PHE A 466 -11.82 -12.29 33.65
N LYS A 467 -12.35 -11.07 33.95
CA LYS A 467 -12.10 -10.32 35.17
C LYS A 467 -10.62 -10.19 35.54
N ILE A 468 -9.80 -9.83 34.53
CA ILE A 468 -8.37 -9.61 34.75
C ILE A 468 -8.17 -8.51 35.80
N PRO A 469 -7.37 -8.75 36.88
CA PRO A 469 -7.17 -7.79 37.96
C PRO A 469 -6.56 -6.49 37.45
N SER A 470 -6.91 -5.35 38.05
CA SER A 470 -6.44 -4.02 37.65
C SER A 470 -4.89 -3.91 37.62
N LYS A 471 -4.22 -4.52 38.61
CA LYS A 471 -2.75 -4.57 38.70
C LYS A 471 -2.13 -5.29 37.50
N VAL A 472 -2.71 -6.38 37.06
CA VAL A 472 -2.27 -7.13 35.88
C VAL A 472 -2.55 -6.33 34.60
N MET A 473 -3.69 -5.63 34.53
CA MET A 473 -3.99 -4.72 33.41
C MET A 473 -2.98 -3.56 33.30
N GLU A 474 -2.55 -2.98 34.42
CA GLU A 474 -1.51 -1.93 34.42
C GLU A 474 -0.20 -2.46 33.85
N GLU A 475 0.18 -3.69 34.20
CA GLU A 475 1.37 -4.33 33.68
C GLU A 475 1.26 -4.65 32.18
N ILE A 476 0.14 -5.17 31.73
CA ILE A 476 -0.12 -5.41 30.31
C ILE A 476 -0.06 -4.11 29.50
N ILE A 477 -0.63 -3.03 30.03
CA ILE A 477 -0.56 -1.71 29.39
C ILE A 477 0.89 -1.19 29.31
N ARG A 478 1.68 -1.45 30.32
CA ARG A 478 3.10 -1.07 30.36
C ARG A 478 3.95 -1.87 29.37
N LEU A 479 3.70 -3.17 29.26
CA LEU A 479 4.45 -4.09 28.40
C LEU A 479 3.94 -4.08 26.95
N GLY A 480 2.65 -3.83 26.74
CA GLY A 480 1.97 -3.92 25.45
C GLY A 480 1.74 -5.36 24.97
N SER A 481 2.00 -6.36 25.83
CA SER A 481 2.02 -7.79 25.50
C SER A 481 1.57 -8.64 26.68
N LEU A 482 1.14 -9.89 26.39
CA LEU A 482 0.83 -10.91 27.40
C LEU A 482 2.00 -11.87 27.68
N LYS A 483 3.09 -11.78 26.93
CA LYS A 483 4.16 -12.79 26.93
C LYS A 483 4.65 -13.13 28.32
N ASP A 484 4.95 -12.13 29.11
CA ASP A 484 5.56 -12.28 30.43
C ASP A 484 4.57 -12.19 31.60
N ILE A 485 3.26 -12.20 31.33
CA ILE A 485 2.18 -12.15 32.33
C ILE A 485 1.86 -13.56 32.80
N SER A 486 2.23 -13.93 34.04
CA SER A 486 2.06 -15.28 34.61
C SER A 486 0.59 -15.68 34.79
N GLU A 487 -0.27 -14.70 35.05
CA GLU A 487 -1.69 -14.90 35.38
C GLU A 487 -2.54 -15.23 34.14
N VAL A 488 -1.98 -15.10 32.94
CA VAL A 488 -2.67 -15.37 31.66
C VAL A 488 -2.25 -16.71 31.10
N GLY A 489 -3.23 -17.56 30.80
CA GLY A 489 -2.99 -18.90 30.26
C GLY A 489 -2.41 -18.93 28.84
N PRO A 490 -1.74 -20.05 28.46
CA PRO A 490 -1.04 -20.17 27.17
C PRO A 490 -1.93 -19.95 25.94
N ALA A 491 -3.17 -20.41 25.96
CA ALA A 491 -4.12 -20.27 24.86
C ALA A 491 -4.44 -18.79 24.58
N THR A 492 -4.65 -18.01 25.64
CA THR A 492 -4.89 -16.56 25.51
C THR A 492 -3.66 -15.81 25.04
N LYS A 493 -2.48 -16.18 25.52
CA LYS A 493 -1.21 -15.61 25.04
C LYS A 493 -1.02 -15.86 23.55
N ALA A 494 -1.30 -17.07 23.08
CA ALA A 494 -1.20 -17.41 21.66
C ALA A 494 -2.22 -16.64 20.80
N LEU A 495 -3.45 -16.44 21.31
CA LEU A 495 -4.51 -15.72 20.59
C LEU A 495 -4.22 -14.24 20.43
N PHE A 496 -3.66 -13.61 21.46
CA PHE A 496 -3.32 -12.18 21.50
C PHE A 496 -1.82 -11.90 21.31
N ALA A 497 -1.08 -12.85 20.71
CA ALA A 497 0.33 -12.68 20.44
C ALA A 497 0.56 -11.46 19.53
N THR A 498 1.55 -10.63 19.89
CA THR A 498 1.87 -9.41 19.13
C THR A 498 2.91 -9.68 18.04
N ALA A 499 3.12 -8.73 17.14
CA ALA A 499 3.98 -8.90 15.96
C ALA A 499 5.39 -9.39 16.30
N LEU A 500 5.99 -8.89 17.38
CA LEU A 500 7.34 -9.28 17.81
C LEU A 500 7.41 -10.67 18.48
N GLU A 501 6.28 -11.25 18.81
CA GLU A 501 6.17 -12.59 19.41
C GLU A 501 5.97 -13.69 18.36
N ILE A 502 5.61 -13.31 17.15
CA ILE A 502 5.36 -14.20 16.03
C ILE A 502 6.65 -14.36 15.22
N SER A 503 6.99 -15.60 14.87
CA SER A 503 8.23 -15.86 14.12
C SER A 503 8.18 -15.24 12.72
N PRO A 504 9.33 -14.79 12.17
CA PRO A 504 9.39 -14.25 10.80
C PRO A 504 8.82 -15.21 9.75
N LEU A 505 9.07 -16.52 9.92
CA LEU A 505 8.54 -17.54 9.01
C LEU A 505 7.00 -17.55 8.97
N GLN A 506 6.34 -17.30 10.11
CA GLN A 506 4.87 -17.27 10.16
C GLN A 506 4.30 -16.01 9.52
N HIS A 507 4.97 -14.85 9.64
CA HIS A 507 4.62 -13.68 8.86
C HIS A 507 4.69 -13.97 7.35
N LEU A 508 5.77 -14.60 6.88
CA LEU A 508 5.93 -14.97 5.48
C LEU A 508 4.87 -15.99 5.00
N LYS A 509 4.49 -16.97 5.84
CA LYS A 509 3.42 -17.92 5.51
C LYS A 509 2.05 -17.25 5.32
N ILE A 510 1.72 -16.24 6.12
CA ILE A 510 0.47 -15.48 5.95
C ILE A 510 0.52 -14.63 4.68
N GLN A 511 1.67 -14.04 4.38
CA GLN A 511 1.85 -13.25 3.16
C GLN A 511 1.76 -14.13 1.90
N HIS A 512 2.35 -15.31 1.91
CA HIS A 512 2.31 -16.27 0.79
C HIS A 512 0.89 -16.80 0.56
#